data_01c76fd82064ef2a9f4b12bd4a0d9783
#
_entry.id   01c76fd82064ef2a9f4b12bd4a0d9783
#
_cell.length_a   1.000
_cell.length_b   1.000
_cell.length_c   1.000
_cell.angle_alpha   90.00
_cell.angle_beta   90.00
_cell.angle_gamma   90.00
#
_symmetry.space_group_name_H-M   'P 1'
#
loop_
_entity.id
_entity.type
_entity.pdbx_description
1 polymer ?
#
loop_
_entity_poly.entity_id
_entity_poly.type
_entity_poly.pdbx_seq_one_letter_code
_entity_poly.pdbx_strand_id
1 'polypeptide(L)'
;MSNETVATKKYFWYNLGLKLKAFGKKVKFDQWKGWLYLSPAIVLLLIFTVWPIFNTIRMSLLEGYTTMKEVRGVTFTLGIGNFKRVIEYPGFVTCLKNTMLLTVLTVPISTFLALLIAVCLNSIKALSRTLQTIFFLPYVTNSIAIGMVFAAMFNMIIGGSVRPDSVGIVNNVLEALGFEYVNWMNAGSEYWANIVVMVVYIVWNALPFKILILLGGLQSVNKQYYDAAKVDGTSRARVFTRITVPLLSPMIAYVVITGFIGGFKEYSSIVGVFGESMGPVGNDLALDTMVGFIYRAIGKQEGTASAAALILFAIIFVVTMINLYVSNKKTHY
;
A
#
# COMPACT_ATOMS: atom_id res chain seq x y z
N MET A 1 9.84 -44.30 -29.82
CA MET A 1 9.95 -43.05 -29.01
C MET A 1 9.32 -43.13 -27.61
N SER A 2 9.23 -44.27 -26.93
CA SER A 2 8.54 -44.43 -25.63
C SER A 2 9.44 -44.83 -24.45
N ASN A 3 10.69 -45.21 -24.66
CA ASN A 3 11.56 -45.68 -23.59
C ASN A 3 12.45 -44.59 -22.96
N GLU A 4 12.76 -43.52 -23.67
CA GLU A 4 13.62 -42.43 -23.12
C GLU A 4 12.88 -41.51 -22.17
N THR A 5 11.57 -41.27 -22.37
CA THR A 5 10.75 -40.42 -21.47
C THR A 5 10.46 -41.09 -20.13
N VAL A 6 10.42 -42.41 -20.07
CA VAL A 6 10.22 -43.17 -18.84
C VAL A 6 11.51 -43.20 -18.00
N ALA A 7 12.67 -43.32 -18.64
CA ALA A 7 13.96 -43.32 -18.00
C ALA A 7 14.28 -41.94 -17.37
N THR A 8 14.01 -40.85 -18.08
CA THR A 8 14.20 -39.46 -17.53
C THR A 8 13.29 -39.16 -16.35
N LYS A 9 12.04 -39.61 -16.38
CA LYS A 9 11.10 -39.44 -15.26
C LYS A 9 11.54 -40.24 -14.01
N LYS A 10 12.04 -41.45 -14.21
CA LYS A 10 12.55 -42.31 -13.12
C LYS A 10 13.83 -41.74 -12.50
N TYR A 11 14.72 -41.17 -13.29
CA TYR A 11 15.93 -40.47 -12.85
C TYR A 11 15.61 -39.17 -12.08
N PHE A 12 14.60 -38.44 -12.52
CA PHE A 12 14.13 -37.22 -11.82
C PHE A 12 13.64 -37.54 -10.40
N TRP A 13 12.75 -38.54 -10.27
CA TRP A 13 12.21 -38.93 -8.96
C TRP A 13 13.27 -39.57 -8.05
N TYR A 14 14.21 -40.32 -8.61
CA TYR A 14 15.35 -40.87 -7.87
C TYR A 14 16.26 -39.79 -7.32
N ASN A 15 16.61 -38.79 -8.13
CA ASN A 15 17.42 -37.65 -7.72
C ASN A 15 16.69 -36.72 -6.71
N LEU A 16 15.38 -36.56 -6.87
CA LEU A 16 14.54 -35.83 -5.90
C LEU A 16 14.51 -36.56 -4.55
N GLY A 17 14.37 -37.88 -4.57
CA GLY A 17 14.43 -38.72 -3.37
C GLY A 17 15.79 -38.69 -2.69
N LEU A 18 16.91 -38.66 -3.42
CA LEU A 18 18.27 -38.50 -2.89
C LEU A 18 18.47 -37.10 -2.27
N LYS A 19 17.96 -36.03 -2.92
CA LYS A 19 18.00 -34.66 -2.39
C LYS A 19 17.19 -34.54 -1.09
N LEU A 20 15.99 -35.13 -1.05
CA LEU A 20 15.14 -35.16 0.15
C LEU A 20 15.78 -35.98 1.30
N LYS A 21 16.40 -37.14 0.99
CA LYS A 21 17.16 -37.93 1.98
C LYS A 21 18.43 -37.21 2.46
N ALA A 22 19.13 -36.49 1.58
CA ALA A 22 20.30 -35.69 1.94
C ALA A 22 19.92 -34.47 2.78
N PHE A 23 18.75 -33.85 2.52
CA PHE A 23 18.18 -32.76 3.33
C PHE A 23 17.81 -33.29 4.75
N GLY A 24 17.17 -34.44 4.84
CA GLY A 24 16.83 -35.07 6.13
C GLY A 24 18.04 -35.53 6.95
N LYS A 25 19.16 -35.94 6.29
CA LYS A 25 20.40 -36.33 6.99
C LYS A 25 21.25 -35.17 7.51
N LYS A 26 21.09 -33.97 6.95
CA LYS A 26 21.83 -32.77 7.37
C LYS A 26 21.20 -31.99 8.55
N VAL A 27 20.00 -32.36 8.96
CA VAL A 27 19.38 -31.77 10.15
C VAL A 27 19.99 -32.47 11.38
N LYS A 28 21.10 -31.93 11.91
CA LYS A 28 21.67 -32.40 13.16
C LYS A 28 20.61 -32.29 14.27
N PHE A 29 20.65 -33.26 15.21
CA PHE A 29 19.68 -33.39 16.32
C PHE A 29 19.46 -32.09 17.13
N ASP A 30 20.41 -31.15 17.13
CA ASP A 30 20.26 -29.83 17.78
C ASP A 30 19.42 -28.81 16.98
N GLN A 31 19.18 -29.02 15.69
CA GLN A 31 18.40 -28.07 14.85
C GLN A 31 16.90 -28.18 15.09
N TRP A 32 16.40 -29.32 15.60
CA TRP A 32 14.97 -29.44 15.89
C TRP A 32 14.51 -28.53 17.05
N LYS A 33 15.43 -28.17 17.96
CA LYS A 33 15.14 -27.20 19.03
C LYS A 33 14.77 -25.84 18.46
N GLY A 34 15.44 -25.38 17.38
CA GLY A 34 15.10 -24.17 16.67
C GLY A 34 13.67 -24.23 16.10
N TRP A 35 13.29 -25.35 15.50
CA TRP A 35 11.93 -25.55 15.01
C TRP A 35 10.89 -25.58 16.14
N LEU A 36 11.23 -26.14 17.29
CA LEU A 36 10.35 -26.14 18.46
C LEU A 36 10.10 -24.72 18.98
N TYR A 37 11.14 -23.89 19.06
CA TYR A 37 10.98 -22.48 19.47
C TYR A 37 10.19 -21.65 18.43
N LEU A 38 10.31 -21.96 17.14
CA LEU A 38 9.57 -21.32 16.08
C LEU A 38 8.14 -21.88 15.92
N SER A 39 7.85 -23.07 16.45
CA SER A 39 6.58 -23.76 16.21
C SER A 39 5.34 -22.95 16.60
N PRO A 40 5.29 -22.20 17.72
CA PRO A 40 4.11 -21.40 18.03
C PRO A 40 3.85 -20.32 16.97
N ALA A 41 4.92 -19.64 16.51
CA ALA A 41 4.80 -18.62 15.46
C ALA A 41 4.38 -19.25 14.12
N ILE A 42 4.95 -20.41 13.75
CA ILE A 42 4.60 -21.12 12.52
C ILE A 42 3.14 -21.59 12.56
N VAL A 43 2.68 -22.15 13.67
CA VAL A 43 1.29 -22.58 13.82
C VAL A 43 0.32 -21.43 13.66
N LEU A 44 0.59 -20.29 14.32
CA LEU A 44 -0.23 -19.07 14.15
C LEU A 44 -0.22 -18.57 12.71
N LEU A 45 0.93 -18.57 12.05
CA LEU A 45 1.05 -18.19 10.65
C LEU A 45 0.25 -19.12 9.74
N LEU A 46 0.30 -20.43 9.95
CA LEU A 46 -0.46 -21.39 9.17
C LEU A 46 -1.97 -21.21 9.35
N ILE A 47 -2.44 -21.02 10.58
CA ILE A 47 -3.87 -20.86 10.89
C ILE A 47 -4.41 -19.50 10.41
N PHE A 48 -3.70 -18.41 10.70
CA PHE A 48 -4.23 -17.05 10.48
C PHE A 48 -3.77 -16.40 9.17
N THR A 49 -2.81 -16.98 8.46
CA THR A 49 -2.34 -16.44 7.18
C THR A 49 -2.51 -17.43 6.05
N VAL A 50 -1.90 -18.62 6.17
CA VAL A 50 -1.90 -19.59 5.05
C VAL A 50 -3.30 -20.16 4.80
N TRP A 51 -4.01 -20.53 5.86
CA TRP A 51 -5.37 -21.07 5.74
C TRP A 51 -6.37 -20.08 5.12
N PRO A 52 -6.47 -18.80 5.55
CA PRO A 52 -7.32 -17.81 4.88
C PRO A 52 -6.95 -17.57 3.41
N ILE A 53 -5.66 -17.57 3.05
CA ILE A 53 -5.23 -17.44 1.65
C ILE A 53 -5.75 -18.62 0.83
N PHE A 54 -5.54 -19.85 1.32
CA PHE A 54 -6.05 -21.04 0.65
C PHE A 54 -7.57 -21.02 0.50
N ASN A 55 -8.29 -20.61 1.55
CA ASN A 55 -9.74 -20.51 1.51
C ASN A 55 -10.22 -19.41 0.54
N THR A 56 -9.52 -18.29 0.44
CA THR A 56 -9.80 -17.24 -0.55
C THR A 56 -9.65 -17.77 -1.98
N ILE A 57 -8.59 -18.55 -2.26
CA ILE A 57 -8.41 -19.20 -3.58
C ILE A 57 -9.57 -20.18 -3.83
N ARG A 58 -9.93 -21.00 -2.86
CA ARG A 58 -11.06 -21.93 -2.97
C ARG A 58 -12.36 -21.20 -3.29
N MET A 59 -12.72 -20.18 -2.49
CA MET A 59 -13.94 -19.40 -2.68
C MET A 59 -14.01 -18.69 -4.03
N SER A 60 -12.88 -18.20 -4.53
CA SER A 60 -12.83 -17.53 -5.84
C SER A 60 -13.16 -18.45 -7.01
N LEU A 61 -12.84 -19.76 -6.89
CA LEU A 61 -13.07 -20.79 -7.91
C LEU A 61 -14.45 -21.46 -7.79
N LEU A 62 -15.16 -21.27 -6.70
CA LEU A 62 -16.52 -21.80 -6.49
C LEU A 62 -17.54 -20.80 -7.07
N GLU A 63 -18.19 -21.14 -8.19
CA GLU A 63 -19.10 -20.24 -8.89
C GLU A 63 -20.30 -19.84 -8.06
N GLY A 64 -20.48 -18.53 -7.88
CA GLY A 64 -21.58 -17.95 -7.11
C GLY A 64 -21.55 -18.28 -5.62
N TYR A 65 -20.37 -18.63 -5.10
CA TYR A 65 -20.16 -18.93 -3.70
C TYR A 65 -20.61 -17.78 -2.79
N THR A 66 -21.39 -18.15 -1.78
CA THR A 66 -21.66 -17.32 -0.61
C THR A 66 -21.72 -18.24 0.62
N THR A 67 -21.22 -17.74 1.75
CA THR A 67 -21.24 -18.47 3.02
C THR A 67 -22.65 -18.95 3.41
N MET A 68 -23.67 -18.14 3.14
CA MET A 68 -25.07 -18.47 3.39
C MET A 68 -25.55 -19.66 2.56
N LYS A 69 -25.12 -19.78 1.31
CA LYS A 69 -25.46 -20.93 0.46
C LYS A 69 -24.72 -22.19 0.90
N GLU A 70 -23.45 -22.07 1.30
CA GLU A 70 -22.67 -23.19 1.82
C GLU A 70 -23.31 -23.77 3.09
N VAL A 71 -23.72 -22.93 4.03
CA VAL A 71 -24.42 -23.34 5.26
C VAL A 71 -25.74 -24.03 4.93
N ARG A 72 -26.42 -23.65 3.83
CA ARG A 72 -27.65 -24.29 3.35
C ARG A 72 -27.44 -25.60 2.57
N GLY A 73 -26.20 -26.06 2.45
CA GLY A 73 -25.84 -27.29 1.75
C GLY A 73 -25.89 -27.20 0.23
N VAL A 74 -25.85 -25.99 -0.35
CA VAL A 74 -25.80 -25.80 -1.80
C VAL A 74 -24.42 -26.23 -2.33
N THR A 75 -24.40 -27.09 -3.32
CA THR A 75 -23.18 -27.50 -4.01
C THR A 75 -22.78 -26.46 -5.05
N PHE A 76 -21.48 -26.18 -5.15
CA PHE A 76 -20.91 -25.20 -6.09
C PHE A 76 -20.11 -25.92 -7.15
N THR A 77 -20.19 -25.42 -8.39
CA THR A 77 -19.34 -25.86 -9.48
C THR A 77 -18.01 -25.11 -9.46
N LEU A 78 -16.93 -25.80 -9.82
CA LEU A 78 -15.63 -25.16 -10.01
C LEU A 78 -15.61 -24.43 -11.35
N GLY A 79 -15.20 -23.18 -11.34
CA GLY A 79 -15.11 -22.37 -12.55
C GLY A 79 -14.49 -20.98 -12.30
N ILE A 80 -14.43 -20.21 -13.37
CA ILE A 80 -13.89 -18.83 -13.35
C ILE A 80 -14.98 -17.76 -13.41
N GLY A 81 -16.25 -18.13 -13.21
CA GLY A 81 -17.39 -17.23 -13.32
C GLY A 81 -17.32 -16.04 -12.35
N ASN A 82 -16.71 -16.21 -11.16
CA ASN A 82 -16.50 -15.10 -10.23
C ASN A 82 -15.52 -14.05 -10.76
N PHE A 83 -14.43 -14.47 -11.43
CA PHE A 83 -13.48 -13.55 -12.06
C PHE A 83 -14.15 -12.78 -13.21
N LYS A 84 -14.95 -13.46 -14.03
CA LYS A 84 -15.72 -12.84 -15.11
C LYS A 84 -16.65 -11.75 -14.56
N ARG A 85 -17.40 -12.04 -13.48
CA ARG A 85 -18.27 -11.05 -12.80
C ARG A 85 -17.52 -9.82 -12.30
N VAL A 86 -16.28 -9.98 -11.81
CA VAL A 86 -15.45 -8.84 -11.38
C VAL A 86 -15.11 -7.96 -12.57
N ILE A 87 -14.65 -8.56 -13.68
CA ILE A 87 -14.21 -7.81 -14.87
C ILE A 87 -15.40 -7.14 -15.57
N GLU A 88 -16.55 -7.80 -15.61
CA GLU A 88 -17.78 -7.30 -16.22
C GLU A 88 -18.54 -6.30 -15.32
N TYR A 89 -18.12 -6.12 -14.07
CA TYR A 89 -18.74 -5.13 -13.19
C TYR A 89 -18.52 -3.71 -13.73
N PRO A 90 -19.59 -2.91 -13.94
CA PRO A 90 -19.48 -1.59 -14.55
C PRO A 90 -18.52 -0.64 -13.83
N GLY A 91 -18.38 -0.78 -12.50
CA GLY A 91 -17.46 0.00 -11.67
C GLY A 91 -16.02 -0.51 -11.63
N PHE A 92 -15.69 -1.66 -12.24
CA PHE A 92 -14.36 -2.26 -12.16
C PHE A 92 -13.26 -1.32 -12.67
N VAL A 93 -13.48 -0.71 -13.83
CA VAL A 93 -12.52 0.24 -14.44
C VAL A 93 -12.31 1.45 -13.54
N THR A 94 -13.37 1.98 -12.93
CA THR A 94 -13.30 3.11 -11.97
C THR A 94 -12.48 2.72 -10.75
N CYS A 95 -12.76 1.57 -10.13
CA CYS A 95 -12.01 1.06 -8.99
C CYS A 95 -10.52 0.89 -9.30
N LEU A 96 -10.21 0.29 -10.46
CA LEU A 96 -8.84 0.06 -10.89
C LEU A 96 -8.12 1.40 -11.19
N LYS A 97 -8.77 2.30 -11.94
CA LYS A 97 -8.25 3.64 -12.25
C LYS A 97 -7.94 4.43 -11.00
N ASN A 98 -8.87 4.51 -10.04
CA ASN A 98 -8.68 5.24 -8.79
C ASN A 98 -7.53 4.64 -7.98
N THR A 99 -7.50 3.31 -7.83
CA THR A 99 -6.42 2.62 -7.13
C THR A 99 -5.05 2.93 -7.73
N MET A 100 -4.93 2.83 -9.06
CA MET A 100 -3.69 3.14 -9.78
C MET A 100 -3.31 4.62 -9.66
N LEU A 101 -4.26 5.52 -9.93
CA LEU A 101 -4.03 6.96 -9.92
C LEU A 101 -3.56 7.44 -8.55
N LEU A 102 -4.29 7.09 -7.49
CA LEU A 102 -3.91 7.46 -6.12
C LEU A 102 -2.53 6.90 -5.76
N THR A 103 -2.27 5.63 -6.06
CA THR A 103 -0.97 5.01 -5.74
C THR A 103 0.18 5.68 -6.49
N VAL A 104 0.05 5.88 -7.81
CA VAL A 104 1.11 6.46 -8.65
C VAL A 104 1.37 7.92 -8.29
N LEU A 105 0.37 8.68 -7.86
CA LEU A 105 0.58 10.06 -7.42
C LEU A 105 1.15 10.14 -6.01
N THR A 106 0.57 9.42 -5.05
CA THR A 106 0.90 9.60 -3.63
C THR A 106 2.24 9.00 -3.24
N VAL A 107 2.64 7.86 -3.83
CA VAL A 107 3.89 7.18 -3.44
C VAL A 107 5.14 7.99 -3.80
N PRO A 108 5.32 8.50 -5.03
CA PRO A 108 6.47 9.33 -5.36
C PRO A 108 6.49 10.66 -4.59
N ILE A 109 5.33 11.33 -4.50
CA ILE A 109 5.24 12.62 -3.81
C ILE A 109 5.59 12.47 -2.33
N SER A 110 4.97 11.51 -1.63
CA SER A 110 5.25 11.27 -0.21
C SER A 110 6.68 10.80 0.04
N THR A 111 7.29 10.01 -0.86
CA THR A 111 8.67 9.56 -0.73
C THR A 111 9.64 10.72 -0.90
N PHE A 112 9.42 11.58 -1.90
CA PHE A 112 10.23 12.76 -2.13
C PHE A 112 10.16 13.75 -0.95
N LEU A 113 8.94 14.08 -0.49
CA LEU A 113 8.76 14.96 0.67
C LEU A 113 9.37 14.36 1.94
N ALA A 114 9.17 13.07 2.18
CA ALA A 114 9.76 12.40 3.34
C ALA A 114 11.29 12.43 3.31
N LEU A 115 11.91 12.27 2.13
CA LEU A 115 13.36 12.37 1.97
C LEU A 115 13.86 13.78 2.30
N LEU A 116 13.21 14.81 1.78
CA LEU A 116 13.56 16.20 2.09
C LEU A 116 13.44 16.48 3.59
N ILE A 117 12.31 16.10 4.21
CA ILE A 117 12.07 16.31 5.64
C ILE A 117 13.10 15.53 6.47
N ALA A 118 13.40 14.28 6.11
CA ALA A 118 14.39 13.47 6.83
C ALA A 118 15.79 14.10 6.79
N VAL A 119 16.21 14.64 5.63
CA VAL A 119 17.50 15.35 5.48
C VAL A 119 17.51 16.64 6.33
N CYS A 120 16.43 17.41 6.32
CA CYS A 120 16.31 18.60 7.16
C CYS A 120 16.37 18.22 8.66
N LEU A 121 15.64 17.22 9.10
CA LEU A 121 15.64 16.75 10.49
C LEU A 121 17.00 16.22 10.93
N ASN A 122 17.73 15.52 10.04
CA ASN A 122 19.06 15.00 10.33
C ASN A 122 20.10 16.13 10.55
N SER A 123 19.85 17.31 9.96
CA SER A 123 20.73 18.49 10.14
C SER A 123 20.52 19.22 11.47
N ILE A 124 19.35 19.05 12.11
CA ILE A 124 18.96 19.74 13.34
C ILE A 124 19.38 18.90 14.55
N LYS A 125 20.34 19.41 15.33
CA LYS A 125 20.79 18.74 16.57
C LYS A 125 19.88 19.06 17.77
N ALA A 126 19.46 20.31 17.89
CA ALA A 126 18.57 20.77 18.94
C ALA A 126 17.13 20.30 18.64
N LEU A 127 16.40 19.85 19.67
CA LEU A 127 14.99 19.41 19.55
C LEU A 127 14.74 18.23 18.59
N SER A 128 15.77 17.55 18.09
CA SER A 128 15.61 16.46 17.11
C SER A 128 14.65 15.37 17.61
N ARG A 129 14.73 15.00 18.89
CA ARG A 129 13.82 14.00 19.49
C ARG A 129 12.38 14.48 19.55
N THR A 130 12.16 15.73 19.94
CA THR A 130 10.81 16.33 20.01
C THR A 130 10.19 16.44 18.61
N LEU A 131 10.98 16.89 17.62
CA LEU A 131 10.52 16.95 16.22
C LEU A 131 10.18 15.55 15.67
N GLN A 132 11.01 14.54 15.94
CA GLN A 132 10.72 13.16 15.56
C GLN A 132 9.40 12.70 16.19
N THR A 133 9.16 12.97 17.46
CA THR A 133 7.89 12.63 18.14
C THR A 133 6.70 13.32 17.47
N ILE A 134 6.81 14.60 17.16
CA ILE A 134 5.73 15.37 16.50
C ILE A 134 5.44 14.81 15.12
N PHE A 135 6.47 14.52 14.31
CA PHE A 135 6.28 13.94 12.99
C PHE A 135 5.76 12.49 13.04
N PHE A 136 6.04 11.74 14.10
CA PHE A 136 5.58 10.35 14.23
C PHE A 136 4.17 10.24 14.81
N LEU A 137 3.70 11.24 15.54
CA LEU A 137 2.39 11.21 16.20
C LEU A 137 1.22 10.85 15.26
N PRO A 138 1.15 11.37 14.01
CA PRO A 138 0.09 11.01 13.07
C PRO A 138 0.05 9.52 12.69
N TYR A 139 1.17 8.81 12.75
CA TYR A 139 1.24 7.39 12.41
C TYR A 139 0.48 6.50 13.40
N VAL A 140 0.39 6.93 14.66
CA VAL A 140 -0.27 6.16 15.73
C VAL A 140 -1.77 6.44 15.78
N THR A 141 -2.23 7.51 15.14
CA THR A 141 -3.65 7.91 15.12
C THR A 141 -4.47 7.08 14.14
N ASN A 142 -5.77 6.93 14.47
CA ASN A 142 -6.70 6.23 13.58
C ASN A 142 -6.87 7.00 12.26
N SER A 143 -6.60 6.35 11.14
CA SER A 143 -6.67 6.94 9.80
C SER A 143 -8.07 7.48 9.47
N ILE A 144 -9.16 6.80 9.87
CA ILE A 144 -10.53 7.28 9.62
C ILE A 144 -10.79 8.58 10.39
N ALA A 145 -10.40 8.64 11.67
CA ALA A 145 -10.61 9.84 12.49
C ALA A 145 -9.87 11.06 11.92
N ILE A 146 -8.63 10.86 11.47
CA ILE A 146 -7.87 11.93 10.80
C ILE A 146 -8.50 12.28 9.45
N GLY A 147 -9.02 11.30 8.71
CA GLY A 147 -9.74 11.55 7.47
C GLY A 147 -10.94 12.48 7.67
N MET A 148 -11.71 12.31 8.76
CA MET A 148 -12.80 13.23 9.12
C MET A 148 -12.31 14.65 9.41
N VAL A 149 -11.13 14.82 10.01
CA VAL A 149 -10.52 16.14 10.21
C VAL A 149 -10.17 16.77 8.85
N PHE A 150 -9.56 16.02 7.94
CA PHE A 150 -9.31 16.50 6.59
C PHE A 150 -10.60 16.84 5.85
N ALA A 151 -11.64 16.02 5.97
CA ALA A 151 -12.96 16.32 5.42
C ALA A 151 -13.47 17.68 5.93
N ALA A 152 -13.38 17.95 7.23
CA ALA A 152 -13.79 19.24 7.79
C ALA A 152 -12.94 20.43 7.28
N MET A 153 -11.63 20.21 7.03
CA MET A 153 -10.75 21.25 6.49
C MET A 153 -11.09 21.65 5.05
N PHE A 154 -11.56 20.70 4.24
CA PHE A 154 -11.90 20.90 2.83
C PHE A 154 -13.40 21.11 2.60
N ASN A 155 -14.23 20.92 3.61
CA ASN A 155 -15.68 21.01 3.48
C ASN A 155 -16.12 22.45 3.18
N MET A 156 -17.28 22.56 2.52
CA MET A 156 -17.94 23.82 2.25
C MET A 156 -19.45 23.60 2.33
N ILE A 157 -20.13 24.31 3.22
CA ILE A 157 -21.59 24.27 3.31
C ILE A 157 -22.14 25.41 2.49
N ILE A 158 -22.86 25.08 1.42
CA ILE A 158 -23.54 26.06 0.56
C ILE A 158 -24.99 26.14 1.03
N GLY A 159 -25.34 27.26 1.68
CA GLY A 159 -26.72 27.64 1.94
C GLY A 159 -27.35 28.28 0.71
N GLY A 160 -28.58 28.76 0.82
CA GLY A 160 -29.32 29.38 -0.28
C GLY A 160 -28.78 30.70 -0.79
N SER A 161 -27.63 31.18 -0.36
CA SER A 161 -27.00 32.46 -0.71
C SER A 161 -25.82 32.25 -1.69
N VAL A 162 -25.42 33.34 -2.34
CA VAL A 162 -24.27 33.39 -3.27
C VAL A 162 -22.94 33.05 -2.59
N ARG A 163 -22.87 33.23 -1.27
CA ARG A 163 -21.68 32.83 -0.47
C ARG A 163 -21.98 31.57 0.34
N PRO A 164 -20.99 30.69 0.55
CA PRO A 164 -21.13 29.54 1.44
C PRO A 164 -21.41 29.98 2.87
N ASP A 165 -22.32 29.32 3.57
CA ASP A 165 -22.63 29.62 4.98
C ASP A 165 -21.47 29.24 5.91
N SER A 166 -20.68 28.24 5.52
CA SER A 166 -19.49 27.81 6.22
C SER A 166 -18.47 27.27 5.23
N VAL A 167 -17.22 27.69 5.38
CA VAL A 167 -16.09 27.19 4.58
C VAL A 167 -15.01 26.62 5.47
N GLY A 168 -14.41 25.53 5.03
CA GLY A 168 -13.27 24.94 5.72
C GLY A 168 -12.00 25.79 5.62
N ILE A 169 -11.02 25.46 6.42
CA ILE A 169 -9.76 26.20 6.55
C ILE A 169 -9.07 26.37 5.19
N VAL A 170 -9.13 25.37 4.30
CA VAL A 170 -8.47 25.44 3.00
C VAL A 170 -9.06 26.56 2.12
N ASN A 171 -10.37 26.68 2.05
CA ASN A 171 -11.01 27.75 1.31
C ASN A 171 -10.80 29.14 1.95
N ASN A 172 -10.76 29.23 3.28
CA ASN A 172 -10.41 30.48 3.98
C ASN A 172 -8.99 30.95 3.63
N VAL A 173 -8.04 30.03 3.52
CA VAL A 173 -6.68 30.37 3.08
C VAL A 173 -6.65 30.80 1.63
N LEU A 174 -7.40 30.12 0.74
CA LEU A 174 -7.50 30.53 -0.67
C LEU A 174 -8.07 31.92 -0.81
N GLU A 175 -9.15 32.26 -0.10
CA GLU A 175 -9.74 33.60 -0.07
C GLU A 175 -8.73 34.68 0.41
N ALA A 176 -8.01 34.39 1.49
CA ALA A 176 -6.96 35.29 2.00
C ALA A 176 -5.84 35.54 1.00
N LEU A 177 -5.59 34.60 0.08
CA LEU A 177 -4.63 34.73 -1.03
C LEU A 177 -5.24 35.33 -2.30
N GLY A 178 -6.55 35.69 -2.30
CA GLY A 178 -7.23 36.28 -3.43
C GLY A 178 -7.75 35.29 -4.49
N PHE A 179 -7.84 34.00 -4.15
CA PHE A 179 -8.42 32.97 -5.01
C PHE A 179 -9.92 32.78 -4.71
N GLU A 180 -10.64 32.24 -5.68
CA GLU A 180 -12.05 31.86 -5.51
C GLU A 180 -12.20 30.58 -4.69
N TYR A 181 -13.39 30.39 -4.09
CA TYR A 181 -13.74 29.15 -3.40
C TYR A 181 -13.78 27.98 -4.36
N VAL A 182 -13.26 26.85 -3.92
CA VAL A 182 -13.28 25.59 -4.66
C VAL A 182 -14.19 24.60 -3.94
N ASN A 183 -15.10 24.00 -4.69
CA ASN A 183 -15.89 22.87 -4.19
C ASN A 183 -15.05 21.59 -4.24
N TRP A 184 -14.38 21.29 -3.13
CA TRP A 184 -13.42 20.17 -3.03
C TRP A 184 -14.08 18.81 -2.93
N MET A 185 -15.23 18.67 -2.25
CA MET A 185 -15.76 17.36 -1.88
C MET A 185 -17.29 17.30 -1.71
N ASN A 186 -18.00 18.41 -1.87
CA ASN A 186 -19.45 18.47 -1.71
C ASN A 186 -20.17 18.07 -3.00
N ALA A 187 -21.51 18.08 -2.97
CA ALA A 187 -22.34 17.82 -4.15
C ALA A 187 -21.92 18.70 -5.34
N GLY A 188 -21.75 18.07 -6.50
CA GLY A 188 -21.31 18.75 -7.72
C GLY A 188 -19.81 19.08 -7.77
N SER A 189 -19.01 18.60 -6.83
CA SER A 189 -17.54 18.76 -6.92
C SER A 189 -16.94 17.98 -8.10
N GLU A 190 -15.90 18.56 -8.69
CA GLU A 190 -15.21 17.92 -9.79
C GLU A 190 -14.32 16.74 -9.29
N TYR A 191 -14.21 15.72 -10.12
CA TYR A 191 -13.40 14.53 -9.82
C TYR A 191 -11.95 14.87 -9.44
N TRP A 192 -11.31 15.84 -10.14
CA TRP A 192 -9.94 16.22 -9.84
C TRP A 192 -9.78 16.96 -8.52
N ALA A 193 -10.79 17.73 -8.10
CA ALA A 193 -10.81 18.35 -6.77
C ALA A 193 -10.82 17.27 -5.68
N ASN A 194 -11.66 16.25 -5.85
CA ASN A 194 -11.70 15.11 -4.93
C ASN A 194 -10.37 14.35 -4.88
N ILE A 195 -9.71 14.13 -6.04
CA ILE A 195 -8.39 13.49 -6.10
C ILE A 195 -7.34 14.32 -5.37
N VAL A 196 -7.36 15.66 -5.48
CA VAL A 196 -6.43 16.54 -4.76
C VAL A 196 -6.60 16.38 -3.25
N VAL A 197 -7.83 16.38 -2.73
CA VAL A 197 -8.09 16.12 -1.30
C VAL A 197 -7.49 14.81 -0.86
N MET A 198 -7.74 13.75 -1.63
CA MET A 198 -7.20 12.41 -1.31
C MET A 198 -5.68 12.35 -1.38
N VAL A 199 -5.07 12.96 -2.40
CA VAL A 199 -3.60 13.00 -2.53
C VAL A 199 -2.97 13.74 -1.35
N VAL A 200 -3.50 14.90 -0.97
CA VAL A 200 -3.00 15.68 0.18
C VAL A 200 -3.09 14.85 1.45
N TYR A 201 -4.23 14.22 1.70
CA TYR A 201 -4.44 13.40 2.89
C TYR A 201 -3.53 12.15 2.92
N ILE A 202 -3.52 11.35 1.84
CA ILE A 202 -2.73 10.11 1.79
C ILE A 202 -1.23 10.41 1.87
N VAL A 203 -0.75 11.47 1.19
CA VAL A 203 0.64 11.90 1.27
C VAL A 203 0.98 12.26 2.71
N TRP A 204 0.19 13.10 3.36
CA TRP A 204 0.40 13.51 4.74
C TRP A 204 0.43 12.31 5.70
N ASN A 205 -0.51 11.38 5.56
CA ASN A 205 -0.60 10.17 6.37
C ASN A 205 0.59 9.21 6.19
N ALA A 206 1.18 9.18 4.99
CA ALA A 206 2.32 8.32 4.67
C ALA A 206 3.68 8.90 5.13
N LEU A 207 3.78 10.23 5.34
CA LEU A 207 5.04 10.91 5.69
C LEU A 207 5.70 10.34 6.95
N PRO A 208 5.02 10.14 8.09
CA PRO A 208 5.66 9.76 9.35
C PRO A 208 6.50 8.49 9.23
N PHE A 209 5.93 7.42 8.69
CA PHE A 209 6.63 6.15 8.51
C PHE A 209 7.83 6.28 7.58
N LYS A 210 7.65 6.97 6.45
CA LYS A 210 8.73 7.16 5.46
C LYS A 210 9.87 8.01 6.01
N ILE A 211 9.54 9.09 6.74
CA ILE A 211 10.53 9.95 7.39
C ILE A 211 11.35 9.13 8.40
N LEU A 212 10.69 8.31 9.22
CA LEU A 212 11.37 7.49 10.21
C LEU A 212 12.39 6.54 9.59
N ILE A 213 11.99 5.81 8.55
CA ILE A 213 12.87 4.87 7.84
C ILE A 213 14.05 5.59 7.17
N LEU A 214 13.77 6.69 6.47
CA LEU A 214 14.82 7.46 5.77
C LEU A 214 15.77 8.15 6.74
N LEU A 215 15.26 8.66 7.87
CA LEU A 215 16.08 9.26 8.92
C LEU A 215 16.98 8.22 9.60
N GLY A 216 16.45 7.02 9.88
CA GLY A 216 17.25 5.89 10.38
C GLY A 216 18.37 5.50 9.41
N GLY A 217 18.04 5.47 8.11
CA GLY A 217 19.04 5.27 7.05
C GLY A 217 20.12 6.36 7.03
N LEU A 218 19.71 7.65 7.13
CA LEU A 218 20.68 8.78 7.18
C LEU A 218 21.62 8.69 8.38
N GLN A 219 21.12 8.25 9.53
CA GLN A 219 21.93 8.11 10.74
C GLN A 219 22.95 6.96 10.66
N SER A 220 22.71 5.97 9.80
CA SER A 220 23.64 4.85 9.57
C SER A 220 24.78 5.18 8.60
N VAL A 221 24.67 6.27 7.84
CA VAL A 221 25.71 6.72 6.90
C VAL A 221 26.95 7.21 7.65
N ASN A 222 28.14 6.73 7.23
CA ASN A 222 29.39 7.16 7.84
C ASN A 222 29.63 8.66 7.58
N LYS A 223 29.85 9.41 8.66
CA LYS A 223 30.10 10.86 8.65
C LYS A 223 31.32 11.26 7.82
N GLN A 224 32.30 10.38 7.68
CA GLN A 224 33.52 10.63 6.91
C GLN A 224 33.22 11.06 5.47
N TYR A 225 32.18 10.52 4.83
CA TYR A 225 31.78 10.93 3.48
C TYR A 225 31.36 12.41 3.43
N TYR A 226 30.65 12.88 4.44
CA TYR A 226 30.24 14.28 4.52
C TYR A 226 31.39 15.21 4.90
N ASP A 227 32.30 14.75 5.76
CA ASP A 227 33.47 15.53 6.16
C ASP A 227 34.48 15.67 5.00
N ALA A 228 34.72 14.62 4.24
CA ALA A 228 35.53 14.69 3.01
C ALA A 228 34.90 15.68 2.00
N ALA A 229 33.59 15.60 1.75
CA ALA A 229 32.90 16.52 0.85
C ALA A 229 32.99 18.00 1.29
N LYS A 230 33.08 18.27 2.60
CA LYS A 230 33.28 19.62 3.14
C LYS A 230 34.69 20.12 2.87
N VAL A 231 35.72 19.25 3.03
CA VAL A 231 37.11 19.59 2.74
C VAL A 231 37.26 19.91 1.25
N ASP A 232 36.59 19.16 0.38
CA ASP A 232 36.59 19.38 -1.07
C ASP A 232 35.75 20.60 -1.51
N GLY A 233 35.10 21.32 -0.58
CA GLY A 233 34.26 22.48 -0.90
C GLY A 233 33.00 22.13 -1.71
N THR A 234 32.56 20.88 -1.67
CA THR A 234 31.41 20.39 -2.44
C THR A 234 30.11 21.07 -2.02
N SER A 235 29.31 21.56 -2.98
CA SER A 235 28.01 22.21 -2.70
C SER A 235 27.02 21.25 -2.07
N ARG A 236 26.13 21.76 -1.22
CA ARG A 236 25.08 20.96 -0.52
C ARG A 236 24.21 20.17 -1.48
N ALA A 237 23.82 20.75 -2.62
CA ALA A 237 23.04 20.07 -3.64
C ALA A 237 23.80 18.88 -4.25
N ARG A 238 25.09 19.01 -4.47
CA ARG A 238 25.94 17.93 -4.99
C ARG A 238 26.14 16.83 -3.94
N VAL A 239 26.31 17.19 -2.68
CA VAL A 239 26.37 16.23 -1.55
C VAL A 239 25.04 15.44 -1.48
N PHE A 240 23.90 16.13 -1.56
CA PHE A 240 22.59 15.47 -1.55
C PHE A 240 22.45 14.47 -2.71
N THR A 241 22.70 14.90 -3.94
CA THR A 241 22.44 14.06 -5.13
C THR A 241 23.48 12.98 -5.36
N ARG A 242 24.76 13.21 -5.01
CA ARG A 242 25.87 12.28 -5.31
C ARG A 242 26.36 11.45 -4.12
N ILE A 243 26.00 11.83 -2.90
CA ILE A 243 26.41 11.11 -1.68
C ILE A 243 25.17 10.61 -0.95
N THR A 244 24.28 11.51 -0.53
CA THR A 244 23.15 11.16 0.33
C THR A 244 22.17 10.22 -0.37
N VAL A 245 21.66 10.59 -1.55
CA VAL A 245 20.65 9.79 -2.28
C VAL A 245 21.18 8.41 -2.68
N PRO A 246 22.40 8.25 -3.25
CA PRO A 246 22.95 6.94 -3.56
C PRO A 246 23.15 6.05 -2.34
N LEU A 247 23.66 6.58 -1.23
CA LEU A 247 23.87 5.82 -0.01
C LEU A 247 22.54 5.41 0.67
N LEU A 248 21.48 6.19 0.47
CA LEU A 248 20.13 5.88 0.95
C LEU A 248 19.31 5.02 -0.02
N SER A 249 19.86 4.69 -1.19
CA SER A 249 19.10 3.97 -2.22
C SER A 249 18.41 2.69 -1.73
N PRO A 250 18.97 1.87 -0.81
CA PRO A 250 18.24 0.71 -0.26
C PRO A 250 17.02 1.11 0.56
N MET A 251 17.12 2.18 1.36
CA MET A 251 16.01 2.68 2.18
C MET A 251 14.94 3.34 1.32
N ILE A 252 15.35 4.10 0.30
CA ILE A 252 14.44 4.69 -0.69
C ILE A 252 13.68 3.58 -1.42
N ALA A 253 14.37 2.54 -1.88
CA ALA A 253 13.75 1.38 -2.51
C ALA A 253 12.73 0.71 -1.59
N TYR A 254 13.08 0.50 -0.31
CA TYR A 254 12.19 -0.08 0.68
C TYR A 254 10.90 0.75 0.86
N VAL A 255 11.01 2.08 1.05
CA VAL A 255 9.81 2.93 1.26
C VAL A 255 8.98 3.08 -0.01
N VAL A 256 9.58 2.99 -1.20
CA VAL A 256 8.86 2.97 -2.48
C VAL A 256 8.09 1.67 -2.64
N ILE A 257 8.75 0.52 -2.49
CA ILE A 257 8.11 -0.81 -2.65
C ILE A 257 6.96 -0.97 -1.64
N THR A 258 7.21 -0.71 -0.36
CA THR A 258 6.18 -0.81 0.68
C THR A 258 5.07 0.23 0.47
N GLY A 259 5.42 1.42 -0.04
CA GLY A 259 4.47 2.46 -0.42
C GLY A 259 3.53 2.02 -1.53
N PHE A 260 4.03 1.39 -2.60
CA PHE A 260 3.18 0.84 -3.66
C PHE A 260 2.26 -0.26 -3.13
N ILE A 261 2.80 -1.22 -2.36
CA ILE A 261 1.98 -2.28 -1.74
C ILE A 261 0.87 -1.69 -0.86
N GLY A 262 1.18 -0.66 -0.07
CA GLY A 262 0.20 0.05 0.78
C GLY A 262 -0.83 0.82 -0.04
N GLY A 263 -0.38 1.60 -1.04
CA GLY A 263 -1.24 2.41 -1.89
C GLY A 263 -2.28 1.59 -2.66
N PHE A 264 -1.90 0.41 -3.18
CA PHE A 264 -2.87 -0.51 -3.81
C PHE A 264 -3.94 -1.04 -2.85
N LYS A 265 -3.70 -0.99 -1.54
CA LYS A 265 -4.63 -1.41 -0.50
C LYS A 265 -5.40 -0.24 0.12
N GLU A 266 -5.33 0.95 -0.49
CA GLU A 266 -5.98 2.14 0.04
C GLU A 266 -7.50 2.01 0.06
N TYR A 267 -8.09 2.22 1.24
CA TYR A 267 -9.51 2.14 1.52
C TYR A 267 -9.87 3.07 2.69
N SER A 268 -9.20 2.91 3.83
CA SER A 268 -9.55 3.60 5.08
C SER A 268 -9.47 5.11 4.98
N SER A 269 -8.52 5.65 4.19
CA SER A 269 -8.40 7.09 3.97
C SER A 269 -9.59 7.64 3.20
N ILE A 270 -10.09 6.90 2.20
CA ILE A 270 -11.24 7.34 1.40
C ILE A 270 -12.49 7.33 2.26
N VAL A 271 -12.71 6.24 3.02
CA VAL A 271 -13.83 6.16 3.96
C VAL A 271 -13.73 7.25 5.05
N GLY A 272 -12.54 7.57 5.52
CA GLY A 272 -12.33 8.64 6.49
C GLY A 272 -12.74 10.02 5.96
N VAL A 273 -12.46 10.31 4.68
CA VAL A 273 -12.75 11.63 4.08
C VAL A 273 -14.16 11.69 3.49
N PHE A 274 -14.58 10.69 2.71
CA PHE A 274 -15.84 10.70 1.96
C PHE A 274 -16.94 9.80 2.58
N GLY A 275 -16.65 9.10 3.67
CA GLY A 275 -17.57 8.13 4.25
C GLY A 275 -17.67 6.84 3.43
N GLU A 276 -18.66 6.01 3.76
CA GLU A 276 -18.89 4.73 3.07
C GLU A 276 -19.38 4.88 1.62
N SER A 277 -19.89 6.06 1.24
CA SER A 277 -20.25 6.38 -0.14
C SER A 277 -19.03 6.43 -1.08
N MET A 278 -17.82 6.63 -0.52
CA MET A 278 -16.56 6.69 -1.29
C MET A 278 -16.64 7.68 -2.47
N GLY A 279 -17.31 8.79 -2.26
CA GLY A 279 -17.50 9.86 -3.24
C GLY A 279 -18.30 11.01 -2.66
N PRO A 280 -18.36 12.16 -3.36
CA PRO A 280 -19.18 13.30 -2.96
C PRO A 280 -20.66 12.96 -3.05
N VAL A 281 -21.47 13.67 -2.28
CA VAL A 281 -22.94 13.49 -2.28
C VAL A 281 -23.51 13.63 -3.71
N GLY A 282 -24.28 12.63 -4.14
CA GLY A 282 -24.85 12.56 -5.49
C GLY A 282 -23.93 11.94 -6.55
N ASN A 283 -22.70 11.56 -6.19
CA ASN A 283 -21.78 10.82 -7.05
C ASN A 283 -21.09 9.72 -6.25
N ASP A 284 -21.90 8.84 -5.69
CA ASP A 284 -21.44 7.71 -4.88
C ASP A 284 -20.49 6.81 -5.68
N LEU A 285 -19.48 6.28 -5.01
CA LEU A 285 -18.45 5.41 -5.58
C LEU A 285 -17.53 6.06 -6.62
N ALA A 286 -17.57 7.41 -6.77
CA ALA A 286 -16.68 8.10 -7.70
C ALA A 286 -15.19 7.89 -7.41
N LEU A 287 -14.85 7.72 -6.14
CA LEU A 287 -13.49 7.44 -5.66
C LEU A 287 -13.29 5.99 -5.19
N ASP A 288 -14.23 5.10 -5.54
CA ASP A 288 -14.13 3.70 -5.15
C ASP A 288 -12.82 3.07 -5.63
N THR A 289 -12.29 2.17 -4.81
CA THR A 289 -11.06 1.43 -5.09
C THR A 289 -11.31 -0.06 -5.18
N MET A 290 -10.31 -0.80 -5.66
CA MET A 290 -10.38 -2.27 -5.68
C MET A 290 -10.64 -2.86 -4.29
N VAL A 291 -10.08 -2.27 -3.24
CA VAL A 291 -10.34 -2.71 -1.85
C VAL A 291 -11.75 -2.32 -1.42
N GLY A 292 -12.23 -1.12 -1.79
CA GLY A 292 -13.62 -0.72 -1.55
C GLY A 292 -14.62 -1.68 -2.18
N PHE A 293 -14.42 -2.06 -3.43
CA PHE A 293 -15.22 -3.08 -4.10
C PHE A 293 -15.21 -4.42 -3.35
N ILE A 294 -14.02 -4.89 -2.91
CA ILE A 294 -13.89 -6.13 -2.13
C ILE A 294 -14.71 -6.04 -0.84
N TYR A 295 -14.58 -4.96 -0.06
CA TYR A 295 -15.32 -4.79 1.19
C TYR A 295 -16.83 -4.78 0.99
N ARG A 296 -17.36 -4.13 -0.06
CA ARG A 296 -18.80 -4.12 -0.35
C ARG A 296 -19.34 -5.47 -0.82
N ALA A 297 -18.49 -6.31 -1.42
CA ALA A 297 -18.85 -7.64 -1.86
C ALA A 297 -18.80 -8.69 -0.73
N ILE A 298 -18.06 -8.42 0.36
CA ILE A 298 -18.04 -9.28 1.56
C ILE A 298 -19.44 -9.31 2.19
N GLY A 299 -19.88 -10.49 2.62
CA GLY A 299 -21.21 -10.73 3.20
C GLY A 299 -22.35 -10.84 2.18
N LYS A 300 -22.08 -10.57 0.89
CA LYS A 300 -23.09 -10.66 -0.18
C LYS A 300 -22.67 -11.62 -1.29
N GLN A 301 -21.43 -11.56 -1.72
CA GLN A 301 -20.87 -12.30 -2.85
C GLN A 301 -19.38 -12.65 -2.59
N GLU A 302 -19.12 -13.48 -1.58
CA GLU A 302 -17.77 -13.76 -1.10
C GLU A 302 -16.89 -14.40 -2.18
N GLY A 303 -17.46 -15.20 -3.09
CA GLY A 303 -16.74 -15.73 -4.25
C GLY A 303 -16.22 -14.62 -5.18
N THR A 304 -17.07 -13.61 -5.43
CA THR A 304 -16.69 -12.44 -6.24
C THR A 304 -15.67 -11.56 -5.51
N ALA A 305 -15.86 -11.32 -4.20
CA ALA A 305 -14.89 -10.60 -3.37
C ALA A 305 -13.52 -11.28 -3.37
N SER A 306 -13.50 -12.62 -3.23
CA SER A 306 -12.28 -13.43 -3.27
C SER A 306 -11.59 -13.37 -4.64
N ALA A 307 -12.34 -13.41 -5.74
CA ALA A 307 -11.79 -13.25 -7.09
C ALA A 307 -11.18 -11.85 -7.29
N ALA A 308 -11.85 -10.79 -6.83
CA ALA A 308 -11.31 -9.43 -6.87
C ALA A 308 -10.04 -9.27 -6.04
N ALA A 309 -9.98 -9.89 -4.86
CA ALA A 309 -8.78 -9.90 -4.02
C ALA A 309 -7.60 -10.60 -4.70
N LEU A 310 -7.82 -11.70 -5.43
CA LEU A 310 -6.77 -12.38 -6.20
C LEU A 310 -6.32 -11.57 -7.42
N ILE A 311 -7.24 -10.88 -8.11
CA ILE A 311 -6.87 -9.95 -9.19
C ILE A 311 -5.99 -8.83 -8.64
N LEU A 312 -6.40 -8.20 -7.54
CA LEU A 312 -5.61 -7.15 -6.89
C LEU A 312 -4.25 -7.67 -6.43
N PHE A 313 -4.19 -8.87 -5.83
CA PHE A 313 -2.95 -9.52 -5.44
C PHE A 313 -2.02 -9.73 -6.64
N ALA A 314 -2.54 -10.21 -7.78
CA ALA A 314 -1.75 -10.40 -8.99
C ALA A 314 -1.17 -9.06 -9.51
N ILE A 315 -1.95 -7.98 -9.48
CA ILE A 315 -1.50 -6.64 -9.87
C ILE A 315 -0.37 -6.16 -8.94
N ILE A 316 -0.58 -6.26 -7.62
CA ILE A 316 0.42 -5.87 -6.61
C ILE A 316 1.70 -6.70 -6.80
N PHE A 317 1.57 -7.99 -7.03
CA PHE A 317 2.71 -8.88 -7.24
C PHE A 317 3.53 -8.47 -8.46
N VAL A 318 2.89 -8.23 -9.61
CA VAL A 318 3.57 -7.78 -10.84
C VAL A 318 4.28 -6.44 -10.62
N VAL A 319 3.59 -5.45 -10.04
CA VAL A 319 4.19 -4.14 -9.74
C VAL A 319 5.35 -4.26 -8.77
N THR A 320 5.23 -5.12 -7.76
CA THR A 320 6.31 -5.37 -6.79
C THR A 320 7.52 -6.02 -7.46
N MET A 321 7.32 -6.98 -8.36
CA MET A 321 8.41 -7.60 -9.14
C MET A 321 9.13 -6.58 -10.03
N ILE A 322 8.38 -5.70 -10.69
CA ILE A 322 8.95 -4.61 -11.49
C ILE A 322 9.78 -3.67 -10.60
N ASN A 323 9.25 -3.24 -9.46
CA ASN A 323 9.95 -2.37 -8.52
C ASN A 323 11.23 -3.02 -7.99
N LEU A 324 11.19 -4.30 -7.61
CA LEU A 324 12.37 -5.06 -7.17
C LEU A 324 13.43 -5.15 -8.27
N TYR A 325 13.01 -5.46 -9.49
CA TYR A 325 13.94 -5.53 -10.63
C TYR A 325 14.64 -4.18 -10.90
N VAL A 326 13.88 -3.09 -10.90
CA VAL A 326 14.42 -1.73 -11.07
C VAL A 326 15.33 -1.35 -9.90
N SER A 327 14.92 -1.67 -8.68
CA SER A 327 15.70 -1.41 -7.47
C SER A 327 17.05 -2.13 -7.51
N ASN A 328 17.08 -3.44 -7.79
CA ASN A 328 18.31 -4.23 -7.84
C ASN A 328 19.33 -3.72 -8.86
N LYS A 329 18.88 -3.06 -9.94
CA LYS A 329 19.77 -2.43 -10.92
C LYS A 329 20.33 -1.08 -10.50
N LYS A 330 19.65 -0.36 -9.59
CA LYS A 330 19.99 1.02 -9.19
C LYS A 330 20.51 1.13 -7.77
N THR A 331 20.43 0.05 -6.97
CA THR A 331 20.94 0.04 -5.60
C THR A 331 22.40 -0.34 -5.62
N HIS A 332 23.26 0.57 -5.20
CA HIS A 332 24.69 0.30 -5.02
C HIS A 332 24.88 -0.16 -3.56
N TYR A 333 25.40 -1.37 -3.38
CA TYR A 333 25.87 -1.91 -2.10
C TYR A 333 27.34 -1.56 -1.89
#